data_2fee583f2d454871561f6f213f5c9afc
#
_entry.id   2fee583f2d454871561f6f213f5c9afc
#
_cell.length_a   1.000
_cell.length_b   1.000
_cell.length_c   1.000
_cell.angle_alpha   90.00
_cell.angle_beta   90.00
_cell.angle_gamma   90.00
#
_symmetry.space_group_name_H-M   'P 1'
#
loop_
_entity.id
_entity.type
_entity.pdbx_description
1 polymer ?
#
loop_
_entity_poly.entity_id
_entity_poly.type
_entity_poly.pdbx_seq_one_letter_code
_entity_poly.pdbx_strand_id
1 'polypeptide(L)'
;MNEETGSTVIVPGSHKAGRYVTQEDRARAQAVEADPGDLLIWDSRIWHGTTENKTNHTRWVLIATFCRWWIKQAFQIPEALPEEIFNQLTDEQKSIMGFCSIPYRDETHGIDMKRGFDDLTLSKSRLAR
;
A
#
# COMPACT_ATOMS: atom_id res chain seq x y z
N MET A 1 -18.34 5.63 -2.70
CA MET A 1 -18.61 4.23 -3.08
C MET A 1 -19.84 3.74 -2.37
N ASN A 2 -20.67 3.00 -3.06
CA ASN A 2 -21.94 2.45 -2.58
C ASN A 2 -22.29 1.20 -3.40
N GLU A 3 -23.47 0.60 -3.18
CA GLU A 3 -23.89 -0.62 -3.86
C GLU A 3 -24.05 -0.48 -5.39
N GLU A 4 -24.27 0.72 -5.91
CA GLU A 4 -24.39 0.97 -7.35
C GLU A 4 -23.03 1.14 -8.02
N THR A 5 -22.17 1.97 -7.41
CA THR A 5 -20.83 2.28 -7.96
C THR A 5 -19.77 1.22 -7.65
N GLY A 6 -20.17 0.15 -7.00
CA GLY A 6 -19.29 -0.86 -6.45
C GLY A 6 -18.70 -0.43 -5.09
N SER A 7 -18.73 -1.34 -4.13
CA SER A 7 -18.31 -1.11 -2.75
C SER A 7 -17.21 -2.07 -2.35
N THR A 8 -16.40 -1.66 -1.42
CA THR A 8 -15.63 -2.60 -0.62
C THR A 8 -16.59 -3.31 0.33
N VAL A 9 -16.56 -4.64 0.35
CA VAL A 9 -17.31 -5.44 1.33
C VAL A 9 -16.35 -6.03 2.33
N ILE A 10 -16.76 -6.09 3.57
CA ILE A 10 -15.98 -6.66 4.68
C ILE A 10 -16.81 -7.63 5.49
N VAL A 11 -16.17 -8.62 6.11
CA VAL A 11 -16.80 -9.48 7.11
C VAL A 11 -16.31 -9.05 8.49
N PRO A 12 -17.12 -8.30 9.27
CA PRO A 12 -16.70 -7.79 10.55
C PRO A 12 -16.23 -8.89 11.52
N GLY A 13 -15.11 -8.66 12.20
CA GLY A 13 -14.55 -9.63 13.17
C GLY A 13 -13.72 -10.76 12.55
N SER A 14 -13.70 -10.91 11.22
CA SER A 14 -13.04 -12.03 10.53
C SER A 14 -11.51 -12.06 10.71
N HIS A 15 -10.86 -10.94 11.01
CA HIS A 15 -9.43 -10.88 11.32
C HIS A 15 -9.01 -11.76 12.51
N LYS A 16 -9.97 -12.17 13.34
CA LYS A 16 -9.76 -13.07 14.50
C LYS A 16 -10.03 -14.54 14.19
N ALA A 17 -10.53 -14.88 13.01
CA ALA A 17 -11.03 -16.23 12.71
C ALA A 17 -9.94 -17.30 12.62
N GLY A 18 -8.70 -16.94 12.25
CA GLY A 18 -7.57 -17.87 12.14
C GLY A 18 -7.75 -18.99 11.11
N ARG A 19 -8.70 -18.84 10.18
CA ARG A 19 -9.03 -19.80 9.12
C ARG A 19 -9.40 -19.10 7.83
N TYR A 20 -9.53 -19.83 6.75
CA TYR A 20 -10.00 -19.30 5.48
C TYR A 20 -11.51 -19.00 5.49
N VAL A 21 -11.94 -18.07 4.62
CA VAL A 21 -13.34 -17.69 4.41
C VAL A 21 -14.16 -18.86 3.85
N THR A 22 -15.38 -19.03 4.37
CA THR A 22 -16.37 -20.00 3.87
C THR A 22 -17.51 -19.30 3.13
N GLN A 23 -18.41 -20.07 2.52
CA GLN A 23 -19.59 -19.53 1.86
C GLN A 23 -20.54 -18.83 2.86
N GLU A 24 -20.69 -19.38 4.06
CA GLU A 24 -21.51 -18.80 5.12
C GLU A 24 -20.95 -17.44 5.59
N ASP A 25 -19.63 -17.33 5.67
CA ASP A 25 -18.99 -16.07 6.01
C ASP A 25 -19.26 -14.99 4.95
N ARG A 26 -19.26 -15.37 3.67
CA ARG A 26 -19.58 -14.44 2.57
C ARG A 26 -20.98 -13.87 2.69
N ALA A 27 -21.94 -14.66 3.16
CA ALA A 27 -23.30 -14.19 3.41
C ALA A 27 -23.39 -13.12 4.51
N ARG A 28 -22.35 -13.00 5.36
CA ARG A 28 -22.23 -12.00 6.41
C ARG A 28 -21.48 -10.74 5.98
N ALA A 29 -21.02 -10.68 4.73
CA ALA A 29 -20.30 -9.52 4.21
C ALA A 29 -21.20 -8.28 4.20
N GLN A 30 -20.65 -7.17 4.60
CA GLN A 30 -21.32 -5.88 4.66
C GLN A 30 -20.63 -4.90 3.71
N ALA A 31 -21.41 -4.18 2.93
CA ALA A 31 -20.89 -3.13 2.07
C ALA A 31 -20.45 -1.92 2.91
N VAL A 32 -19.33 -1.34 2.54
CA VAL A 32 -18.85 -0.10 3.12
C VAL A 32 -19.23 1.04 2.19
N GLU A 33 -20.03 1.97 2.68
CA GLU A 33 -20.36 3.19 1.96
C GLU A 33 -19.36 4.29 2.33
N ALA A 34 -18.94 5.06 1.36
CA ALA A 34 -18.02 6.19 1.56
C ALA A 34 -18.15 7.22 0.43
N ASP A 35 -18.05 8.48 0.80
CA ASP A 35 -18.05 9.60 -0.11
C ASP A 35 -16.64 9.95 -0.62
N PRO A 36 -16.51 10.72 -1.72
CA PRO A 36 -15.21 11.22 -2.16
C PRO A 36 -14.53 12.04 -1.04
N GLY A 37 -13.30 11.65 -0.70
CA GLY A 37 -12.53 12.26 0.39
C GLY A 37 -12.56 11.49 1.71
N ASP A 38 -13.43 10.49 1.84
CA ASP A 38 -13.44 9.62 3.02
C ASP A 38 -12.21 8.72 3.09
N LEU A 39 -11.79 8.41 4.30
CA LEU A 39 -10.71 7.49 4.61
C LEU A 39 -11.26 6.25 5.31
N LEU A 40 -11.02 5.08 4.72
CA LEU A 40 -11.34 3.79 5.30
C LEU A 40 -10.06 3.09 5.78
N ILE A 41 -9.96 2.79 7.06
CA ILE A 41 -8.82 2.09 7.66
C ILE A 41 -9.29 0.75 8.21
N TRP A 42 -8.62 -0.34 7.84
CA TRP A 42 -8.90 -1.68 8.38
C TRP A 42 -7.63 -2.52 8.55
N ASP A 43 -7.72 -3.53 9.37
CA ASP A 43 -6.69 -4.57 9.50
C ASP A 43 -6.69 -5.43 8.23
N SER A 44 -5.54 -5.60 7.59
CA SER A 44 -5.40 -6.37 6.34
C SER A 44 -5.84 -7.84 6.45
N ARG A 45 -5.96 -8.37 7.67
CA ARG A 45 -6.47 -9.73 7.94
C ARG A 45 -7.99 -9.84 7.88
N ILE A 46 -8.72 -8.70 7.82
CA ILE A 46 -10.18 -8.76 7.67
C ILE A 46 -10.52 -9.33 6.29
N TRP A 47 -11.45 -10.25 6.24
CA TRP A 47 -11.93 -10.77 4.96
C TRP A 47 -12.70 -9.67 4.24
N HIS A 48 -12.28 -9.38 3.05
CA HIS A 48 -12.81 -8.28 2.25
C HIS A 48 -12.86 -8.66 0.77
N GLY A 49 -13.60 -7.89 0.03
CA GLY A 49 -13.73 -8.03 -1.41
C GLY A 49 -14.33 -6.75 -2.00
N THR A 50 -14.73 -6.83 -3.25
CA THR A 50 -15.39 -5.72 -3.95
C THR A 50 -16.66 -6.23 -4.62
N THR A 51 -17.66 -5.36 -4.69
CA THR A 51 -18.85 -5.59 -5.51
C THR A 51 -18.67 -4.96 -6.88
N GLU A 52 -19.53 -5.38 -7.82
CA GLU A 52 -19.57 -4.88 -9.18
C GLU A 52 -19.97 -3.40 -9.21
N ASN A 53 -19.34 -2.64 -10.10
CA ASN A 53 -19.80 -1.29 -10.46
C ASN A 53 -20.87 -1.44 -11.57
N LYS A 54 -22.10 -1.14 -11.25
CA LYS A 54 -23.28 -1.26 -12.16
C LYS A 54 -23.52 0.03 -12.95
N THR A 55 -22.71 1.06 -12.74
CA THR A 55 -22.85 2.35 -13.41
C THR A 55 -21.94 2.43 -14.64
N ASN A 56 -22.19 3.44 -15.49
CA ASN A 56 -21.35 3.75 -16.64
C ASN A 56 -20.16 4.66 -16.29
N HIS A 57 -19.92 4.93 -14.99
CA HIS A 57 -18.87 5.83 -14.54
C HIS A 57 -17.73 5.07 -13.83
N THR A 58 -16.51 5.45 -14.11
CA THR A 58 -15.35 4.90 -13.42
C THR A 58 -15.28 5.40 -11.98
N ARG A 59 -15.01 4.50 -11.05
CA ARG A 59 -14.74 4.81 -9.66
C ARG A 59 -13.26 4.51 -9.34
N TRP A 60 -12.58 5.50 -8.79
CA TRP A 60 -11.20 5.36 -8.34
C TRP A 60 -11.13 5.22 -6.82
N VAL A 61 -10.26 4.34 -6.35
CA VAL A 61 -9.91 4.17 -4.94
C VAL A 61 -8.39 4.06 -4.85
N LEU A 62 -7.79 4.82 -3.96
CA LEU A 62 -6.40 4.67 -3.60
C LEU A 62 -6.29 3.69 -2.43
N ILE A 63 -5.53 2.63 -2.60
CA ILE A 63 -5.26 1.66 -1.55
C ILE A 63 -3.79 1.79 -1.15
N ALA A 64 -3.53 2.08 0.12
CA ALA A 64 -2.20 2.10 0.69
C ALA A 64 -2.10 1.02 1.78
N THR A 65 -1.13 0.14 1.67
CA THR A 65 -0.86 -0.90 2.67
C THR A 65 0.38 -0.54 3.45
N PHE A 66 0.23 -0.43 4.78
CA PHE A 66 1.34 -0.17 5.69
C PHE A 66 1.77 -1.49 6.35
N CYS A 67 3.07 -1.71 6.38
CA CYS A 67 3.66 -2.87 7.02
C CYS A 67 4.89 -2.46 7.86
N ARG A 68 5.45 -3.39 8.60
CA ARG A 68 6.67 -3.13 9.34
C ARG A 68 7.85 -2.94 8.39
N TRP A 69 8.81 -2.10 8.77
CA TRP A 69 9.94 -1.66 7.94
C TRP A 69 10.79 -2.81 7.35
N TRP A 70 10.86 -3.96 8.03
CA TRP A 70 11.61 -5.15 7.56
C TRP A 70 10.83 -6.03 6.57
N ILE A 71 9.57 -5.72 6.29
CA ILE A 71 8.77 -6.45 5.29
C ILE A 71 9.06 -5.83 3.94
N LYS A 72 9.49 -6.68 3.00
CA LYS A 72 9.73 -6.23 1.63
C LYS A 72 8.44 -5.74 0.99
N GLN A 73 8.49 -4.54 0.44
CA GLN A 73 7.36 -3.96 -0.29
C GLN A 73 7.03 -4.76 -1.54
N ALA A 74 5.75 -4.83 -1.89
CA ALA A 74 5.28 -5.46 -3.14
C ALA A 74 5.70 -4.67 -4.38
N PHE A 75 5.84 -3.35 -4.24
CA PHE A 75 6.30 -2.44 -5.27
C PHE A 75 7.61 -1.80 -4.84
N GLN A 76 8.52 -1.58 -5.79
CA GLN A 76 9.81 -0.92 -5.52
C GLN A 76 9.63 0.61 -5.50
N ILE A 77 8.86 1.12 -4.54
CA ILE A 77 8.55 2.54 -4.41
C ILE A 77 9.83 3.39 -4.34
N PRO A 78 10.84 3.07 -3.49
CA PRO A 78 12.06 3.86 -3.43
C PRO A 78 12.80 3.94 -4.77
N GLU A 79 12.77 2.85 -5.55
CA GLU A 79 13.42 2.79 -6.85
C GLU A 79 12.62 3.54 -7.93
N ALA A 80 11.30 3.51 -7.86
CA ALA A 80 10.42 4.10 -8.86
C ALA A 80 10.17 5.61 -8.63
N LEU A 81 10.44 6.12 -7.42
CA LEU A 81 10.11 7.49 -7.05
C LEU A 81 10.99 8.49 -7.83
N PRO A 82 10.39 9.52 -8.47
CA PRO A 82 11.15 10.59 -9.10
C PRO A 82 11.94 11.41 -8.07
N GLU A 83 13.14 11.88 -8.46
CA GLU A 83 14.01 12.68 -7.57
C GLU A 83 13.34 13.98 -7.10
N GLU A 84 12.60 14.61 -7.98
CA GLU A 84 11.86 15.84 -7.66
C GLU A 84 10.84 15.60 -6.52
N ILE A 85 10.17 14.44 -6.49
CA ILE A 85 9.26 14.06 -5.41
C ILE A 85 10.04 13.70 -4.15
N PHE A 86 11.13 12.92 -4.27
CA PHE A 86 11.98 12.57 -3.14
C PHE A 86 12.47 13.82 -2.38
N ASN A 87 12.88 14.86 -3.10
CA ASN A 87 13.38 16.09 -2.51
C ASN A 87 12.31 16.93 -1.78
N GLN A 88 11.02 16.71 -2.09
CA GLN A 88 9.89 17.36 -1.42
C GLN A 88 9.42 16.62 -0.17
N LEU A 89 9.79 15.35 0.01
CA LEU A 89 9.37 14.54 1.14
C LEU A 89 10.17 14.89 2.40
N THR A 90 9.45 14.87 3.54
CA THR A 90 10.10 14.87 4.86
C THR A 90 10.78 13.53 5.13
N ASP A 91 11.69 13.48 6.12
CA ASP A 91 12.34 12.23 6.50
C ASP A 91 11.33 11.17 7.02
N GLU A 92 10.27 11.60 7.69
CA GLU A 92 9.19 10.72 8.10
C GLU A 92 8.45 10.12 6.89
N GLN A 93 8.12 10.93 5.89
CA GLN A 93 7.50 10.47 4.65
C GLN A 93 8.41 9.53 3.88
N LYS A 94 9.71 9.82 3.77
CA LYS A 94 10.70 8.92 3.17
C LYS A 94 10.76 7.58 3.90
N SER A 95 10.73 7.61 5.24
CA SER A 95 10.69 6.40 6.06
C SER A 95 9.46 5.54 5.75
N ILE A 96 8.27 6.17 5.71
CA ILE A 96 7.00 5.51 5.37
C ILE A 96 7.03 4.92 3.95
N MET A 97 7.66 5.60 3.00
CA MET A 97 7.81 5.13 1.62
C MET A 97 8.84 4.00 1.46
N GLY A 98 9.52 3.61 2.52
CA GLY A 98 10.41 2.45 2.56
C GLY A 98 11.89 2.76 2.36
N PHE A 99 12.30 4.02 2.36
CA PHE A 99 13.72 4.38 2.23
C PHE A 99 14.57 3.90 3.41
N CYS A 100 13.98 3.69 4.59
CA CYS A 100 14.66 3.04 5.72
C CYS A 100 14.92 1.54 5.52
N SER A 101 14.24 0.92 4.56
CA SER A 101 14.40 -0.52 4.25
C SER A 101 15.46 -0.79 3.18
N ILE A 102 16.10 0.24 2.65
CA ILE A 102 17.20 0.09 1.70
C ILE A 102 18.44 -0.33 2.51
N PRO A 103 19.03 -1.49 2.22
CA PRO A 103 20.25 -1.91 2.91
C PRO A 103 21.37 -0.90 2.68
N TYR A 104 22.10 -0.59 3.74
CA TYR A 104 23.32 0.18 3.61
C TYR A 104 24.43 -0.63 2.93
N ARG A 105 25.34 0.06 2.28
CA ARG A 105 26.37 -0.54 1.43
C ARG A 105 27.34 -1.45 2.22
N ASP A 106 27.67 -1.08 3.43
CA ASP A 106 28.62 -1.77 4.30
C ASP A 106 28.40 -1.42 5.78
N GLU A 107 29.08 -2.10 6.67
CA GLU A 107 28.94 -1.96 8.13
C GLU A 107 29.36 -0.60 8.69
N THR A 108 30.08 0.21 7.91
CA THR A 108 30.56 1.54 8.36
C THR A 108 29.56 2.66 8.10
N HIS A 109 28.49 2.37 7.37
CA HIS A 109 27.46 3.33 6.99
C HIS A 109 26.14 2.96 7.67
N GLY A 110 25.58 3.93 8.41
CA GLY A 110 24.21 3.82 8.92
C GLY A 110 23.14 4.04 7.84
N ILE A 111 21.87 4.06 8.26
CA ILE A 111 20.75 4.37 7.36
C ILE A 111 20.88 5.83 6.91
N ASP A 112 21.15 6.01 5.63
CA ASP A 112 21.14 7.30 4.94
C ASP A 112 20.18 7.21 3.76
N MET A 113 19.01 7.80 3.91
CA MET A 113 17.93 7.72 2.92
C MET A 113 18.32 8.41 1.61
N LYS A 114 19.06 9.53 1.67
CA LYS A 114 19.50 10.24 0.46
C LYS A 114 20.52 9.41 -0.31
N ARG A 115 21.50 8.83 0.37
CA ARG A 115 22.49 7.95 -0.25
C ARG A 115 21.86 6.69 -0.81
N GLY A 116 20.90 6.10 -0.10
CA GLY A 116 20.13 4.96 -0.59
C GLY A 116 19.40 5.28 -1.90
N PHE A 117 18.79 6.46 -1.99
CA PHE A 117 18.17 6.94 -3.22
C PHE A 117 19.19 7.14 -4.35
N ASP A 118 20.32 7.78 -4.07
CA ASP A 118 21.39 8.01 -5.05
C ASP A 118 21.97 6.69 -5.59
N ASP A 119 22.21 5.73 -4.70
CA ASP A 119 22.72 4.39 -5.08
C ASP A 119 21.72 3.63 -5.98
N LEU A 120 20.41 3.72 -5.72
CA LEU A 120 19.37 3.16 -6.59
C LEU A 120 19.35 3.83 -7.96
N THR A 121 19.46 5.14 -8.00
CA THR A 121 19.47 5.92 -9.25
C THR A 121 20.70 5.59 -10.11
N LEU A 122 21.87 5.47 -9.49
CA LEU A 122 23.11 5.07 -10.16
C LEU A 122 23.05 3.65 -10.71
N SER A 123 22.38 2.73 -10.01
CA SER A 123 22.21 1.34 -10.49
C SER A 123 21.36 1.29 -11.75
N LYS A 124 20.31 2.09 -11.84
CA LYS A 124 19.46 2.21 -13.05
C LYS A 124 20.27 2.68 -14.26
N SER A 125 21.12 3.68 -14.09
CA SER A 125 21.94 4.20 -15.19
C SER A 125 22.96 3.19 -15.73
N ARG A 126 23.35 2.20 -14.91
CA ARG A 126 24.25 1.10 -15.30
C ARG A 126 23.54 -0.04 -16.02
N LEU A 127 22.27 -0.28 -15.70
CA LEU A 127 21.45 -1.32 -16.33
C LEU A 127 20.85 -0.88 -17.69
N ALA A 128 20.78 0.43 -17.92
CA ALA A 128 20.29 1.03 -19.17
C ALA A 128 21.35 1.14 -20.27
N ARG A 129 22.54 0.61 -20.04
CA ARG A 129 23.65 0.48 -21.02
C ARG A 129 23.84 -0.96 -21.41
#